data_942713e9cf8f7b6564f43f8aba541ab9
#
_entry.id   942713e9cf8f7b6564f43f8aba541ab9
#
_cell.length_a   1.000
_cell.length_b   1.000
_cell.length_c   1.000
_cell.angle_alpha   90.00
_cell.angle_beta   90.00
_cell.angle_gamma   90.00
#
_symmetry.space_group_name_H-M   'P 1'
#
loop_
_entity.id
_entity.type
_entity.pdbx_description
1 polymer ?
#
loop_
_entity_poly.entity_id
_entity_poly.type
_entity_poly.pdbx_seq_one_letter_code
_entity_poly.pdbx_strand_id
1 'polypeptide(L)'
;MKLPSVTVKQLLEAGVHLGHKTFRWNPKMSKFIFGSKNSIHIIDLVQTLELANAALNEIHKCISSGGKILFVSTKKQAAETIANLAKDTSQFYVNHRWLGGMLTNWKTISNSIKRLKKLTIHLKEENTGFTKKENLKMGTKKDKLERSLGGIADMKKIPDMIFIVD
;
A
#
# COMPACT_ATOMS: atom_id res chain seq x y z
N MET A 1 -10.89 23.55 0.35
CA MET A 1 -9.91 23.07 1.35
C MET A 1 -8.52 23.38 0.80
N LYS A 2 -7.62 24.02 1.56
CA LYS A 2 -6.24 24.20 1.09
C LYS A 2 -5.50 22.87 1.14
N LEU A 3 -4.87 22.49 0.04
CA LEU A 3 -4.00 21.32 0.00
C LEU A 3 -2.76 21.56 0.89
N PRO A 4 -2.21 20.52 1.53
CA PRO A 4 -0.98 20.67 2.30
C PRO A 4 0.15 21.14 1.37
N SER A 5 0.86 22.20 1.76
CA SER A 5 2.04 22.67 1.02
C SER A 5 3.27 21.94 1.53
N VAL A 6 3.93 21.20 0.66
CA VAL A 6 5.23 20.58 0.95
C VAL A 6 6.33 21.53 0.47
N THR A 7 7.43 21.64 1.21
CA THR A 7 8.59 22.45 0.85
C THR A 7 9.80 21.57 0.53
N VAL A 8 10.72 22.06 -0.31
CA VAL A 8 11.98 21.37 -0.61
C VAL A 8 12.79 21.07 0.66
N LYS A 9 12.75 21.97 1.65
CA LYS A 9 13.43 21.78 2.94
C LYS A 9 12.88 20.58 3.69
N GLN A 10 11.56 20.41 3.74
CA GLN A 10 10.92 19.24 4.38
C GLN A 10 11.26 17.94 3.65
N LEU A 11 11.31 17.94 2.32
CA LEU A 11 11.72 16.78 1.54
C LEU A 11 13.18 16.40 1.81
N LEU A 12 14.06 17.40 1.95
CA LEU A 12 15.46 17.18 2.28
C LEU A 12 15.63 16.60 3.70
N GLU A 13 14.94 17.15 4.68
CA GLU A 13 14.94 16.68 6.07
C GLU A 13 14.39 15.25 6.19
N ALA A 14 13.37 14.91 5.40
CA ALA A 14 12.83 13.54 5.31
C ALA A 14 13.74 12.56 4.55
N GLY A 15 14.85 13.01 3.97
CA GLY A 15 15.79 12.15 3.24
C GLY A 15 15.32 11.71 1.85
N VAL A 16 14.31 12.36 1.28
CA VAL A 16 13.72 11.99 -0.03
C VAL A 16 14.72 12.12 -1.19
N HIS A 17 15.77 12.93 -1.02
CA HIS A 17 16.87 13.09 -2.00
C HIS A 17 17.77 11.87 -2.13
N LEU A 18 17.73 10.91 -1.18
CA LEU A 18 18.58 9.72 -1.20
C LEU A 18 17.97 8.64 -2.09
N GLY A 19 18.65 8.36 -3.20
CA GLY A 19 18.29 7.30 -4.13
C GLY A 19 19.02 5.97 -3.84
N HIS A 20 19.08 5.10 -4.83
CA HIS A 20 19.81 3.85 -4.78
C HIS A 20 21.32 4.03 -5.05
N LYS A 21 22.10 3.01 -4.70
CA LYS A 21 23.50 2.93 -5.10
C LYS A 21 23.62 2.92 -6.62
N THR A 22 24.66 3.55 -7.16
CA THR A 22 24.87 3.76 -8.61
C THR A 22 24.81 2.47 -9.44
N PHE A 23 25.22 1.33 -8.89
CA PHE A 23 25.17 0.05 -9.60
C PHE A 23 23.77 -0.65 -9.54
N ARG A 24 22.81 -0.13 -8.76
CA ARG A 24 21.44 -0.69 -8.61
C ARG A 24 20.35 0.19 -9.19
N TRP A 25 20.71 1.16 -9.97
CA TRP A 25 19.74 2.10 -10.53
C TRP A 25 19.02 1.57 -11.76
N ASN A 26 17.88 2.16 -12.08
CA ASN A 26 17.20 1.90 -13.34
C ASN A 26 17.54 3.07 -14.30
N PRO A 27 18.08 2.81 -15.52
CA PRO A 27 18.40 3.87 -16.49
C PRO A 27 17.23 4.80 -16.84
N LYS A 28 15.99 4.31 -16.75
CA LYS A 28 14.79 5.13 -16.97
C LYS A 28 14.63 6.26 -15.96
N MET A 29 15.30 6.17 -14.81
CA MET A 29 15.32 7.20 -13.77
C MET A 29 16.33 8.33 -14.03
N SER A 30 17.16 8.26 -15.06
CA SER A 30 18.21 9.24 -15.35
C SER A 30 17.74 10.68 -15.34
N LYS A 31 16.55 10.96 -15.88
CA LYS A 31 15.96 12.29 -15.94
C LYS A 31 15.53 12.89 -14.58
N PHE A 32 15.44 12.06 -13.55
CA PHE A 32 15.05 12.49 -12.19
C PHE A 32 16.24 12.52 -11.24
N ILE A 33 17.43 12.17 -11.71
CA ILE A 33 18.64 12.13 -10.91
C ILE A 33 19.41 13.44 -11.10
N PHE A 34 19.64 14.16 -10.00
CA PHE A 34 20.45 15.37 -10.00
C PHE A 34 21.95 15.06 -10.14
N GLY A 35 22.41 13.99 -9.50
CA GLY A 35 23.82 13.61 -9.50
C GLY A 35 24.08 12.38 -8.63
N SER A 36 25.36 12.14 -8.29
CA SER A 36 25.73 11.07 -7.36
C SER A 36 26.77 11.54 -6.36
N LYS A 37 26.66 11.10 -5.10
CA LYS A 37 27.62 11.35 -4.03
C LYS A 37 27.84 10.05 -3.25
N ASN A 38 29.09 9.70 -2.98
CA ASN A 38 29.45 8.47 -2.26
C ASN A 38 28.80 7.20 -2.86
N SER A 39 28.80 7.08 -4.20
CA SER A 39 28.16 5.97 -4.92
C SER A 39 26.67 5.82 -4.70
N ILE A 40 25.96 6.88 -4.26
CA ILE A 40 24.52 6.96 -4.12
C ILE A 40 24.00 8.05 -5.05
N HIS A 41 22.95 7.75 -5.80
CA HIS A 41 22.26 8.75 -6.61
C HIS A 41 21.50 9.74 -5.74
N ILE A 42 21.51 11.01 -6.15
CA ILE A 42 20.73 12.08 -5.51
C ILE A 42 19.57 12.43 -6.44
N ILE A 43 18.38 12.36 -5.92
CA ILE A 43 17.14 12.66 -6.65
C ILE A 43 16.93 14.18 -6.69
N ASP A 44 16.47 14.69 -7.82
CA ASP A 44 16.12 16.09 -7.99
C ASP A 44 14.83 16.43 -7.20
N LEU A 45 14.99 17.20 -6.14
CA LEU A 45 13.88 17.59 -5.27
C LEU A 45 12.97 18.65 -5.87
N VAL A 46 13.45 19.44 -6.83
CA VAL A 46 12.61 20.46 -7.48
C VAL A 46 11.55 19.77 -8.34
N GLN A 47 11.98 18.85 -9.20
CA GLN A 47 11.04 18.02 -9.98
C GLN A 47 10.14 17.16 -9.09
N THR A 48 10.70 16.59 -8.00
CA THR A 48 9.93 15.79 -7.04
C THR A 48 8.81 16.61 -6.41
N LEU A 49 9.06 17.87 -6.04
CA LEU A 49 8.05 18.75 -5.46
C LEU A 49 6.91 19.05 -6.43
N GLU A 50 7.23 19.34 -7.69
CA GLU A 50 6.21 19.59 -8.73
C GLU A 50 5.33 18.35 -8.94
N LEU A 51 5.95 17.17 -9.07
CA LEU A 51 5.23 15.91 -9.24
C LEU A 51 4.41 15.52 -8.01
N ALA A 52 4.92 15.79 -6.80
CA ALA A 52 4.18 15.56 -5.56
C ALA A 52 2.92 16.45 -5.48
N ASN A 53 3.03 17.73 -5.85
CA ASN A 53 1.89 18.64 -5.90
C ASN A 53 0.85 18.19 -6.94
N ALA A 54 1.29 17.72 -8.11
CA ALA A 54 0.41 17.14 -9.11
C ALA A 54 -0.32 15.90 -8.57
N ALA A 55 0.39 14.99 -7.88
CA ALA A 55 -0.20 13.81 -7.26
C ALA A 55 -1.23 14.18 -6.19
N LEU A 56 -0.94 15.17 -5.33
CA LEU A 56 -1.88 15.66 -4.33
C LEU A 56 -3.17 16.21 -4.94
N ASN A 57 -3.05 16.93 -6.08
CA ASN A 57 -4.22 17.43 -6.80
C ASN A 57 -5.08 16.28 -7.34
N GLU A 58 -4.48 15.23 -7.89
CA GLU A 58 -5.24 14.06 -8.38
C GLU A 58 -5.91 13.28 -7.24
N ILE A 59 -5.22 13.11 -6.09
CA ILE A 59 -5.81 12.53 -4.88
C ILE A 59 -7.02 13.35 -4.44
N HIS A 60 -6.89 14.66 -4.40
CA HIS A 60 -8.00 15.56 -4.02
C HIS A 60 -9.18 15.41 -4.96
N LYS A 61 -8.98 15.38 -6.27
CA LYS A 61 -10.04 15.17 -7.28
C LYS A 61 -10.73 13.83 -7.06
N CYS A 62 -9.97 12.75 -6.87
CA CYS A 62 -10.49 11.41 -6.63
C CYS A 62 -11.39 11.36 -5.39
N ILE A 63 -10.93 11.92 -4.27
CA ILE A 63 -11.69 11.93 -3.01
C ILE A 63 -12.92 12.84 -3.11
N SER A 64 -12.80 14.00 -3.77
CA SER A 64 -13.92 14.93 -3.96
C SER A 64 -15.05 14.32 -4.80
N SER A 65 -14.74 13.40 -5.70
CA SER A 65 -15.74 12.63 -6.47
C SER A 65 -16.28 11.39 -5.72
N GLY A 66 -15.89 11.18 -4.44
CA GLY A 66 -16.30 10.01 -3.66
C GLY A 66 -15.53 8.73 -4.03
N GLY A 67 -14.44 8.84 -4.76
CA GLY A 67 -13.57 7.73 -5.15
C GLY A 67 -12.85 7.08 -3.97
N LYS A 68 -12.42 5.83 -4.16
CA LYS A 68 -11.66 5.05 -3.18
C LYS A 68 -10.23 4.82 -3.66
N ILE A 69 -9.29 4.97 -2.74
CA ILE A 69 -7.86 4.82 -2.99
C ILE A 69 -7.37 3.50 -2.38
N LEU A 70 -6.54 2.78 -3.12
CA LEU A 70 -5.79 1.64 -2.63
C LEU A 70 -4.33 2.05 -2.45
N PHE A 71 -3.88 2.07 -1.20
CA PHE A 71 -2.48 2.28 -0.87
C PHE A 71 -1.70 0.97 -0.94
N VAL A 72 -0.58 0.96 -1.64
CA VAL A 72 0.27 -0.22 -1.81
C VAL A 72 1.67 0.09 -1.32
N SER A 73 2.15 -0.67 -0.34
CA SER A 73 3.52 -0.61 0.12
C SER A 73 3.99 -1.97 0.61
N THR A 74 4.81 -2.65 -0.16
CA THR A 74 5.37 -3.95 0.20
C THR A 74 6.67 -3.83 0.97
N LYS A 75 7.29 -2.64 0.98
CA LYS A 75 8.54 -2.35 1.66
C LYS A 75 8.33 -2.25 3.17
N LYS A 76 9.11 -3.02 3.94
CA LYS A 76 8.96 -3.11 5.41
C LYS A 76 8.98 -1.75 6.12
N GLN A 77 9.80 -0.82 5.62
CA GLN A 77 9.96 0.51 6.22
C GLN A 77 8.68 1.36 6.16
N ALA A 78 7.89 1.24 5.09
CA ALA A 78 6.68 2.03 4.87
C ALA A 78 5.39 1.25 5.17
N ALA A 79 5.46 -0.08 5.30
CA ALA A 79 4.30 -0.97 5.40
C ALA A 79 3.36 -0.63 6.56
N GLU A 80 3.90 -0.35 7.73
CA GLU A 80 3.12 -0.02 8.93
C GLU A 80 2.53 1.39 8.84
N THR A 81 3.33 2.37 8.44
CA THR A 81 2.89 3.76 8.28
C THR A 81 1.73 3.86 7.30
N ILE A 82 1.85 3.19 6.15
CA ILE A 82 0.80 3.17 5.11
C ILE A 82 -0.47 2.47 5.62
N ALA A 83 -0.34 1.36 6.34
CA ALA A 83 -1.50 0.66 6.90
C ALA A 83 -2.27 1.54 7.91
N ASN A 84 -1.56 2.26 8.78
CA ASN A 84 -2.17 3.14 9.77
C ASN A 84 -2.87 4.33 9.08
N LEU A 85 -2.17 5.03 8.17
CA LEU A 85 -2.76 6.15 7.42
C LEU A 85 -4.00 5.73 6.61
N ALA A 86 -3.98 4.56 5.99
CA ALA A 86 -5.13 4.07 5.23
C ALA A 86 -6.32 3.75 6.14
N LYS A 87 -6.08 3.19 7.34
CA LYS A 87 -7.14 2.95 8.34
C LYS A 87 -7.73 4.27 8.84
N ASP A 88 -6.91 5.24 9.21
CA ASP A 88 -7.32 6.54 9.72
C ASP A 88 -8.17 7.32 8.70
N THR A 89 -7.87 7.14 7.41
CA THR A 89 -8.59 7.78 6.31
C THR A 89 -9.72 6.92 5.73
N SER A 90 -10.01 5.74 6.31
CA SER A 90 -11.02 4.79 5.81
C SER A 90 -10.82 4.41 4.34
N GLN A 91 -9.54 4.27 3.94
CA GLN A 91 -9.13 3.80 2.64
C GLN A 91 -8.58 2.36 2.71
N PHE A 92 -8.29 1.76 1.55
CA PHE A 92 -7.81 0.40 1.46
C PHE A 92 -6.29 0.36 1.37
N TYR A 93 -5.68 -0.76 1.81
CA TYR A 93 -4.23 -0.92 1.73
C TYR A 93 -3.80 -2.36 1.47
N VAL A 94 -2.61 -2.49 0.88
CA VAL A 94 -1.85 -3.74 0.75
C VAL A 94 -0.43 -3.45 1.22
N ASN A 95 -0.06 -4.00 2.38
CA ASN A 95 1.19 -3.67 3.05
C ASN A 95 2.15 -4.87 3.22
N HIS A 96 1.84 -6.03 2.61
CA HIS A 96 2.72 -7.19 2.65
C HIS A 96 3.07 -7.66 1.23
N ARG A 97 2.24 -8.50 0.64
CA ARG A 97 2.51 -9.06 -0.68
C ARG A 97 1.40 -8.70 -1.65
N TRP A 98 1.76 -8.16 -2.78
CA TRP A 98 0.84 -8.03 -3.90
C TRP A 98 0.57 -9.40 -4.50
N LEU A 99 -0.66 -9.86 -4.45
CA LEU A 99 -1.05 -11.13 -5.06
C LEU A 99 -1.25 -10.95 -6.56
N GLY A 100 -0.79 -11.93 -7.34
CA GLY A 100 -1.03 -11.93 -8.79
C GLY A 100 -2.53 -11.87 -9.10
N GLY A 101 -2.91 -11.00 -10.02
CA GLY A 101 -4.30 -10.81 -10.41
C GLY A 101 -5.17 -10.06 -9.40
N MET A 102 -4.59 -9.34 -8.44
CA MET A 102 -5.34 -8.67 -7.36
C MET A 102 -6.41 -7.70 -7.90
N LEU A 103 -6.18 -7.05 -9.01
CA LEU A 103 -7.15 -6.19 -9.68
C LEU A 103 -7.74 -6.83 -10.93
N THR A 104 -6.91 -7.48 -11.74
CA THR A 104 -7.32 -8.08 -13.02
C THR A 104 -8.18 -9.34 -12.85
N ASN A 105 -8.04 -10.07 -11.74
CA ASN A 105 -8.85 -11.23 -11.38
C ASN A 105 -9.58 -11.01 -10.04
N TRP A 106 -10.28 -9.89 -9.94
CA TRP A 106 -11.00 -9.49 -8.72
C TRP A 106 -12.00 -10.54 -8.24
N LYS A 107 -12.63 -11.30 -9.15
CA LYS A 107 -13.57 -12.39 -8.80
C LYS A 107 -12.90 -13.43 -7.89
N THR A 108 -11.71 -13.87 -8.22
CA THR A 108 -10.95 -14.87 -7.44
C THR A 108 -10.48 -14.28 -6.10
N ILE A 109 -10.02 -13.03 -6.10
CA ILE A 109 -9.63 -12.32 -4.88
C ILE A 109 -10.83 -12.15 -3.94
N SER A 110 -11.98 -11.73 -4.46
CA SER A 110 -13.23 -11.62 -3.71
C SER A 110 -13.67 -12.94 -3.08
N ASN A 111 -13.50 -14.07 -3.77
CA ASN A 111 -13.76 -15.39 -3.19
C ASN A 111 -12.79 -15.72 -2.04
N SER A 112 -11.53 -15.33 -2.16
CA SER A 112 -10.53 -15.48 -1.09
C SER A 112 -10.86 -14.61 0.13
N ILE A 113 -11.37 -13.40 -0.09
CA ILE A 113 -11.87 -12.51 0.98
C ILE A 113 -13.10 -13.13 1.67
N LYS A 114 -14.05 -13.68 0.90
CA LYS A 114 -15.20 -14.40 1.48
C LYS A 114 -14.75 -15.58 2.34
N ARG A 115 -13.73 -16.31 1.89
CA ARG A 115 -13.12 -17.41 2.66
C ARG A 115 -12.48 -16.91 3.95
N LEU A 116 -11.76 -15.79 3.92
CA LEU A 116 -11.19 -15.15 5.12
C LEU A 116 -12.30 -14.81 6.12
N LYS A 117 -13.38 -14.15 5.67
CA LYS A 117 -14.52 -13.80 6.52
C LYS A 117 -15.19 -15.04 7.14
N LYS A 118 -15.39 -16.12 6.38
CA LYS A 118 -15.92 -17.39 6.90
C LYS A 118 -15.01 -17.99 7.98
N LEU A 119 -13.70 -18.07 7.72
CA LEU A 119 -12.73 -18.59 8.71
C LEU A 119 -12.71 -17.76 9.99
N THR A 120 -12.86 -16.44 9.87
CA THR A 120 -12.91 -15.52 11.01
C THR A 120 -14.16 -15.75 11.86
N ILE A 121 -15.32 -16.02 11.24
CA ILE A 121 -16.56 -16.34 11.94
C ILE A 121 -16.42 -17.69 12.66
N HIS A 122 -16.03 -18.74 11.95
CA HIS A 122 -15.88 -20.07 12.54
C HIS A 122 -14.92 -20.12 13.74
N LEU A 123 -13.82 -19.37 13.69
CA LEU A 123 -12.86 -19.31 14.80
C LEU A 123 -13.34 -18.49 16.01
N LYS A 124 -14.43 -17.73 15.88
CA LYS A 124 -15.08 -16.99 16.98
C LYS A 124 -16.16 -17.79 17.68
N GLU A 125 -16.68 -18.82 17.04
CA GLU A 125 -17.74 -19.69 17.60
C GLU A 125 -17.09 -20.71 18.53
N GLU A 126 -17.47 -20.74 19.80
CA GLU A 126 -16.85 -21.61 20.83
C GLU A 126 -17.20 -23.11 20.67
N ASN A 127 -18.30 -23.46 19.95
CA ASN A 127 -18.81 -24.82 19.80
C ASN A 127 -18.82 -25.32 18.36
N THR A 128 -17.68 -25.27 17.66
CA THR A 128 -17.59 -25.65 16.25
C THR A 128 -17.45 -27.13 15.97
N GLY A 129 -17.33 -27.99 16.98
CA GLY A 129 -17.16 -29.44 16.82
C GLY A 129 -15.80 -29.86 16.20
N PHE A 130 -14.92 -28.90 15.93
CA PHE A 130 -13.58 -29.18 15.38
C PHE A 130 -12.55 -29.55 16.44
N THR A 131 -11.62 -30.43 16.06
CA THR A 131 -10.50 -30.81 16.94
C THR A 131 -9.52 -29.62 17.11
N LYS A 132 -8.74 -29.60 18.21
CA LYS A 132 -7.70 -28.56 18.44
C LYS A 132 -6.73 -28.44 17.29
N LYS A 133 -6.37 -29.57 16.63
CA LYS A 133 -5.48 -29.57 15.45
C LYS A 133 -6.10 -28.89 14.24
N GLU A 134 -7.39 -29.08 14.02
CA GLU A 134 -8.11 -28.42 12.91
C GLU A 134 -8.25 -26.92 13.15
N ASN A 135 -8.60 -26.52 14.37
CA ASN A 135 -8.64 -25.11 14.78
C ASN A 135 -7.30 -24.42 14.57
N LEU A 136 -6.19 -25.05 14.95
CA LEU A 136 -4.85 -24.52 14.70
C LEU A 136 -4.56 -24.35 13.19
N LYS A 137 -4.92 -25.35 12.37
CA LYS A 137 -4.75 -25.26 10.91
C LYS A 137 -5.61 -24.16 10.29
N MET A 138 -6.85 -23.99 10.76
CA MET A 138 -7.74 -22.91 10.33
C MET A 138 -7.20 -21.54 10.74
N GLY A 139 -6.70 -21.40 11.96
CA GLY A 139 -6.02 -20.18 12.44
C GLY A 139 -4.84 -19.80 11.55
N THR A 140 -3.93 -20.74 11.29
CA THR A 140 -2.78 -20.48 10.41
C THR A 140 -3.20 -20.07 8.98
N LYS A 141 -4.28 -20.66 8.44
CA LYS A 141 -4.82 -20.28 7.14
C LYS A 141 -5.45 -18.89 7.18
N LYS A 142 -6.21 -18.58 8.23
CA LYS A 142 -6.79 -17.24 8.45
C LYS A 142 -5.69 -16.18 8.49
N ASP A 143 -4.66 -16.38 9.33
CA ASP A 143 -3.57 -15.41 9.49
C ASP A 143 -2.83 -15.13 8.18
N LYS A 144 -2.58 -16.17 7.36
CA LYS A 144 -1.98 -16.00 6.03
C LYS A 144 -2.86 -15.16 5.09
N LEU A 145 -4.17 -15.39 5.08
CA LEU A 145 -5.10 -14.62 4.27
C LEU A 145 -5.26 -13.20 4.80
N GLU A 146 -5.36 -13.01 6.10
CA GLU A 146 -5.50 -11.72 6.74
C GLU A 146 -4.30 -10.83 6.49
N ARG A 147 -3.09 -11.39 6.58
CA ARG A 147 -1.85 -10.70 6.26
C ARG A 147 -1.81 -10.18 4.81
N SER A 148 -2.39 -10.92 3.86
CA SER A 148 -2.34 -10.56 2.43
C SER A 148 -3.55 -9.74 1.97
N LEU A 149 -4.73 -9.97 2.56
CA LEU A 149 -6.02 -9.45 2.09
C LEU A 149 -6.76 -8.62 3.14
N GLY A 150 -6.25 -8.56 4.38
CA GLY A 150 -6.93 -7.86 5.48
C GLY A 150 -7.24 -6.40 5.15
N GLY A 151 -6.29 -5.68 4.54
CA GLY A 151 -6.47 -4.28 4.19
C GLY A 151 -7.46 -4.00 3.04
N ILE A 152 -7.89 -5.05 2.32
CA ILE A 152 -8.89 -4.97 1.24
C ILE A 152 -10.15 -5.80 1.53
N ALA A 153 -10.29 -6.31 2.75
CA ALA A 153 -11.39 -7.22 3.14
C ALA A 153 -12.78 -6.57 2.96
N ASP A 154 -12.89 -5.26 3.09
CA ASP A 154 -14.13 -4.52 2.96
C ASP A 154 -14.30 -3.82 1.61
N MET A 155 -13.35 -4.01 0.71
CA MET A 155 -13.40 -3.48 -0.65
C MET A 155 -14.46 -4.24 -1.47
N LYS A 156 -15.49 -3.53 -1.94
CA LYS A 156 -16.60 -4.12 -2.71
C LYS A 156 -16.34 -4.11 -4.22
N LYS A 157 -15.59 -3.13 -4.70
CA LYS A 157 -15.25 -2.93 -6.11
C LYS A 157 -13.76 -2.60 -6.24
N ILE A 158 -13.24 -2.66 -7.45
CA ILE A 158 -11.89 -2.21 -7.78
C ILE A 158 -11.76 -0.72 -7.39
N PRO A 159 -10.63 -0.28 -6.80
CA PRO A 159 -10.42 1.09 -6.40
C PRO A 159 -10.33 2.03 -7.60
N ASP A 160 -10.71 3.29 -7.40
CA ASP A 160 -10.68 4.31 -8.45
C ASP A 160 -9.24 4.85 -8.67
N MET A 161 -8.39 4.76 -7.66
CA MET A 161 -6.98 5.16 -7.72
C MET A 161 -6.11 4.19 -6.93
N ILE A 162 -4.87 4.03 -7.37
CA ILE A 162 -3.82 3.28 -6.65
C ILE A 162 -2.68 4.24 -6.34
N PHE A 163 -2.27 4.25 -5.07
CA PHE A 163 -1.11 5.01 -4.60
C PHE A 163 -0.01 4.02 -4.17
N ILE A 164 1.09 3.99 -4.91
CA ILE A 164 2.16 3.03 -4.69
C ILE A 164 3.34 3.71 -3.99
N VAL A 165 3.74 3.14 -2.86
CA VAL A 165 4.93 3.51 -2.09
C VAL A 165 5.80 2.26 -1.98
N ASP A 166 6.85 2.20 -2.74
CA ASP A 166 7.80 1.07 -2.71
C ASP A 166 9.07 1.44 -1.96
#